data_4e89601691020aa866ca9ba6428148e0
#
_entry.id   4e89601691020aa866ca9ba6428148e0
#
_cell.length_a   1.000
_cell.length_b   1.000
_cell.length_c   1.000
_cell.angle_alpha   90.00
_cell.angle_beta   90.00
_cell.angle_gamma   90.00
#
_symmetry.space_group_name_H-M   'P 1'
#
loop_
_entity.id
_entity.type
_entity.pdbx_description
1 polymer ?
#
loop_
_entity_poly.entity_id
_entity_poly.type
_entity_poly.pdbx_seq_one_letter_code
_entity_poly.pdbx_strand_id
1 'polypeptide(L)'
;MKIKDVEKQVGISKANIRFYEEEGLIHPARNQENNYREYSETDVEQLQEIKKLRLIGIPVQEIKDIYENRLTLQEALSHRLDEIEKEERTLKETKLTCQKALKSKLDITSIDQLEIEEEKEEWQVRLAILLKEDIVQKKLSRDEMNNEIACFFIAGTILSVISIWHGCFRRIISEHIFMSG
;
A
#
# COMPACT_ATOMS: atom_id res chain seq x y z
N MET A 1 0.84 7.70 -30.21
CA MET A 1 1.61 8.73 -29.47
C MET A 1 2.81 8.09 -28.76
N LYS A 2 3.87 8.90 -28.46
CA LYS A 2 5.00 8.41 -27.66
C LYS A 2 4.73 8.60 -26.17
N ILE A 3 5.33 7.78 -25.31
CA ILE A 3 5.14 7.83 -23.84
C ILE A 3 5.38 9.23 -23.23
N LYS A 4 6.29 10.04 -23.80
CA LYS A 4 6.54 11.41 -23.35
C LYS A 4 5.35 12.35 -23.57
N ASP A 5 4.60 12.13 -24.66
CA ASP A 5 3.45 12.94 -25.02
C ASP A 5 2.26 12.53 -24.13
N VAL A 6 2.10 11.22 -23.89
CA VAL A 6 1.10 10.67 -22.95
C VAL A 6 1.33 11.20 -21.53
N GLU A 7 2.59 11.18 -21.04
CA GLU A 7 2.97 11.72 -19.73
C GLU A 7 2.53 13.18 -19.57
N LYS A 8 2.77 14.00 -20.60
CA LYS A 8 2.35 15.41 -20.56
C LYS A 8 0.85 15.59 -20.61
N GLN A 9 0.15 14.79 -21.41
CA GLN A 9 -1.29 14.93 -21.62
C GLN A 9 -2.09 14.41 -20.43
N VAL A 10 -1.72 13.27 -19.87
CA VAL A 10 -2.42 12.64 -18.73
C VAL A 10 -1.92 13.18 -17.39
N GLY A 11 -0.67 13.64 -17.32
CA GLY A 11 -0.07 14.14 -16.10
C GLY A 11 0.23 13.02 -15.08
N ILE A 12 0.68 11.86 -15.56
CA ILE A 12 1.21 10.74 -14.77
C ILE A 12 2.59 10.38 -15.28
N SER A 13 3.47 9.91 -14.39
CA SER A 13 4.85 9.59 -14.75
C SER A 13 4.94 8.40 -15.72
N LYS A 14 6.01 8.36 -16.53
CA LYS A 14 6.32 7.22 -17.40
C LYS A 14 6.40 5.89 -16.62
N ALA A 15 6.88 5.94 -15.39
CA ALA A 15 6.95 4.78 -14.52
C ALA A 15 5.56 4.22 -14.21
N ASN A 16 4.60 5.11 -13.88
CA ASN A 16 3.23 4.71 -13.63
C ASN A 16 2.53 4.20 -14.90
N ILE A 17 2.79 4.82 -16.07
CA ILE A 17 2.25 4.34 -17.36
C ILE A 17 2.73 2.91 -17.63
N ARG A 18 4.02 2.63 -17.44
CA ARG A 18 4.59 1.27 -17.62
C ARG A 18 4.04 0.28 -16.60
N PHE A 19 3.87 0.72 -15.36
CA PHE A 19 3.26 -0.10 -14.31
C PHE A 19 1.84 -0.52 -14.70
N TYR A 20 1.00 0.37 -15.21
CA TYR A 20 -0.35 0.03 -15.67
C TYR A 20 -0.35 -0.87 -16.92
N GLU A 21 0.66 -0.77 -17.79
CA GLU A 21 0.88 -1.72 -18.88
C GLU A 21 1.26 -3.12 -18.33
N GLU A 22 2.16 -3.19 -17.36
CA GLU A 22 2.60 -4.43 -16.71
C GLU A 22 1.44 -5.11 -15.96
N GLU A 23 0.57 -4.34 -15.32
CA GLU A 23 -0.65 -4.82 -14.69
C GLU A 23 -1.75 -5.23 -15.69
N GLY A 24 -1.54 -4.96 -16.98
CA GLY A 24 -2.49 -5.31 -18.05
C GLY A 24 -3.71 -4.40 -18.10
N LEU A 25 -3.62 -3.20 -17.55
CA LEU A 25 -4.70 -2.19 -17.62
C LEU A 25 -4.71 -1.42 -18.94
N ILE A 26 -3.59 -1.36 -19.65
CA ILE A 26 -3.46 -0.78 -20.99
C ILE A 26 -2.60 -1.69 -21.87
N HIS A 27 -2.84 -1.67 -23.18
CA HIS A 27 -2.16 -2.53 -24.14
C HIS A 27 -1.65 -1.73 -25.35
N PRO A 28 -0.61 -0.86 -25.18
CA PRO A 28 -0.11 -0.05 -26.27
C PRO A 28 0.46 -0.93 -27.40
N ALA A 29 0.19 -0.55 -28.63
CA ALA A 29 0.74 -1.20 -29.80
C ALA A 29 2.27 -1.04 -29.84
N ARG A 30 2.94 -1.94 -30.56
CA ARG A 30 4.38 -1.81 -30.85
C ARG A 30 4.56 -1.47 -32.31
N ASN A 31 5.33 -0.46 -32.58
CA ASN A 31 5.74 -0.09 -33.91
C ASN A 31 6.53 -1.22 -34.56
N GLN A 32 6.15 -1.62 -35.77
CA GLN A 32 6.73 -2.79 -36.45
C GLN A 32 8.18 -2.57 -36.89
N GLU A 33 8.59 -1.32 -37.11
CA GLU A 33 9.95 -1.00 -37.61
C GLU A 33 11.00 -0.93 -36.51
N ASN A 34 10.61 -0.37 -35.34
CA ASN A 34 11.57 -0.05 -34.28
C ASN A 34 11.20 -0.62 -32.90
N ASN A 35 10.10 -1.39 -32.83
CA ASN A 35 9.59 -2.04 -31.62
C ASN A 35 9.27 -1.09 -30.43
N TYR A 36 9.17 0.23 -30.68
CA TYR A 36 8.77 1.19 -29.66
C TYR A 36 7.28 1.14 -29.40
N ARG A 37 6.88 1.45 -28.15
CA ARG A 37 5.48 1.56 -27.74
C ARG A 37 4.79 2.74 -28.40
N GLU A 38 3.62 2.51 -28.97
CA GLU A 38 2.76 3.51 -29.54
C GLU A 38 1.40 3.49 -28.84
N TYR A 39 1.07 4.58 -28.19
CA TYR A 39 -0.16 4.73 -27.44
C TYR A 39 -1.23 5.34 -28.35
N SER A 40 -2.41 4.73 -28.38
CA SER A 40 -3.61 5.22 -29.07
C SER A 40 -4.31 6.31 -28.24
N GLU A 41 -5.32 6.96 -28.81
CA GLU A 41 -6.19 7.86 -28.04
C GLU A 41 -6.98 7.09 -26.98
N THR A 42 -7.43 5.88 -27.29
CA THR A 42 -8.11 5.00 -26.33
C THR A 42 -7.23 4.64 -25.13
N ASP A 43 -5.93 4.38 -25.33
CA ASP A 43 -4.99 4.17 -24.20
C ASP A 43 -4.89 5.42 -23.31
N VAL A 44 -4.89 6.61 -23.92
CA VAL A 44 -4.83 7.88 -23.20
C VAL A 44 -6.10 8.12 -22.38
N GLU A 45 -7.28 7.88 -22.96
CA GLU A 45 -8.56 7.98 -22.27
C GLU A 45 -8.63 7.00 -21.09
N GLN A 46 -8.21 5.76 -21.30
CA GLN A 46 -8.16 4.73 -20.27
C GLN A 46 -7.19 5.10 -19.13
N LEU A 47 -6.03 5.67 -19.45
CA LEU A 47 -5.09 6.19 -18.44
C LEU A 47 -5.68 7.36 -17.64
N GLN A 48 -6.51 8.21 -18.25
CA GLN A 48 -7.22 9.28 -17.56
C GLN A 48 -8.29 8.74 -16.59
N GLU A 49 -9.02 7.69 -17.00
CA GLU A 49 -9.98 6.99 -16.13
C GLU A 49 -9.27 6.33 -14.95
N ILE A 50 -8.21 5.56 -15.21
CA ILE A 50 -7.38 4.94 -14.18
C ILE A 50 -6.89 6.00 -13.19
N LYS A 51 -6.37 7.12 -13.68
CA LYS A 51 -5.93 8.23 -12.84
C LYS A 51 -7.02 8.73 -11.90
N LYS A 52 -8.24 8.94 -12.40
CA LYS A 52 -9.38 9.40 -11.59
C LYS A 52 -9.73 8.37 -10.50
N LEU A 53 -9.81 7.09 -10.86
CA LEU A 53 -10.10 6.01 -9.92
C LEU A 53 -9.01 5.89 -8.84
N ARG A 54 -7.73 6.03 -9.22
CA ARG A 54 -6.60 6.03 -8.28
C ARG A 54 -6.61 7.24 -7.34
N LEU A 55 -7.01 8.42 -7.82
CA LEU A 55 -7.10 9.64 -6.99
C LEU A 55 -8.15 9.52 -5.88
N ILE A 56 -9.22 8.78 -6.09
CA ILE A 56 -10.22 8.50 -5.04
C ILE A 56 -9.87 7.27 -4.19
N GLY A 57 -8.73 6.61 -4.49
CA GLY A 57 -8.18 5.54 -3.67
C GLY A 57 -8.54 4.12 -4.09
N ILE A 58 -9.24 3.90 -5.22
CA ILE A 58 -9.56 2.54 -5.67
C ILE A 58 -8.28 1.78 -6.01
N PRO A 59 -8.05 0.57 -5.47
CA PRO A 59 -6.88 -0.26 -5.74
C PRO A 59 -6.76 -0.64 -7.22
N VAL A 60 -5.53 -0.85 -7.71
CA VAL A 60 -5.26 -1.25 -9.11
C VAL A 60 -5.98 -2.55 -9.45
N GLN A 61 -6.03 -3.50 -8.51
CA GLN A 61 -6.71 -4.78 -8.71
C GLN A 61 -8.22 -4.60 -8.94
N GLU A 62 -8.88 -3.75 -8.15
CA GLU A 62 -10.31 -3.47 -8.34
C GLU A 62 -10.59 -2.73 -9.66
N ILE A 63 -9.68 -1.83 -10.09
CA ILE A 63 -9.78 -1.19 -11.41
C ILE A 63 -9.72 -2.25 -12.50
N LYS A 64 -8.83 -3.23 -12.40
CA LYS A 64 -8.74 -4.37 -13.32
C LYS A 64 -10.02 -5.19 -13.32
N ASP A 65 -10.55 -5.50 -12.13
CA ASP A 65 -11.79 -6.25 -11.97
C ASP A 65 -13.00 -5.51 -12.59
N ILE A 66 -13.01 -4.16 -12.54
CA ILE A 66 -14.03 -3.34 -13.21
C ILE A 66 -13.92 -3.49 -14.73
N TYR A 67 -12.72 -3.37 -15.32
CA TYR A 67 -12.53 -3.51 -16.76
C TYR A 67 -12.84 -4.93 -17.26
N GLU A 68 -12.62 -5.93 -16.44
CA GLU A 68 -12.94 -7.33 -16.74
C GLU A 68 -14.39 -7.71 -16.38
N ASN A 69 -15.24 -6.76 -15.96
CA ASN A 69 -16.63 -6.96 -15.56
C ASN A 69 -16.83 -7.95 -14.40
N ARG A 70 -15.83 -8.10 -13.53
CA ARG A 70 -15.92 -8.89 -12.30
C ARG A 70 -16.43 -8.08 -11.11
N LEU A 71 -16.27 -6.77 -11.17
CA LEU A 71 -16.71 -5.82 -10.16
C LEU A 71 -17.36 -4.63 -10.85
N THR A 72 -18.42 -4.10 -10.27
CA THR A 72 -19.02 -2.84 -10.76
C THR A 72 -18.31 -1.64 -10.12
N LEU A 73 -18.34 -0.49 -10.81
CA LEU A 73 -17.83 0.76 -10.23
C LEU A 73 -18.55 1.12 -8.92
N GLN A 74 -19.83 0.81 -8.80
CA GLN A 74 -20.61 1.08 -7.59
C GLN A 74 -20.13 0.25 -6.40
N GLU A 75 -19.84 -1.03 -6.61
CA GLU A 75 -19.27 -1.91 -5.58
C GLU A 75 -17.89 -1.42 -5.13
N ALA A 76 -16.99 -1.09 -6.09
CA ALA A 76 -15.67 -0.55 -5.77
C ALA A 76 -15.75 0.76 -4.97
N LEU A 77 -16.69 1.64 -5.31
CA LEU A 77 -16.93 2.89 -4.56
C LEU A 77 -17.48 2.61 -3.16
N SER A 78 -18.35 1.60 -3.00
CA SER A 78 -18.86 1.18 -1.70
C SER A 78 -17.73 0.65 -0.81
N HIS A 79 -16.88 -0.23 -1.35
CA HIS A 79 -15.70 -0.73 -0.64
C HIS A 79 -14.80 0.42 -0.16
N ARG A 80 -14.55 1.41 -1.05
CA ARG A 80 -13.71 2.56 -0.68
C ARG A 80 -14.35 3.44 0.40
N LEU A 81 -15.67 3.61 0.38
CA LEU A 81 -16.38 4.32 1.46
C LEU A 81 -16.25 3.61 2.79
N ASP A 82 -16.43 2.28 2.83
CA ASP A 82 -16.27 1.47 4.04
C ASP A 82 -14.83 1.56 4.59
N GLU A 83 -13.81 1.62 3.71
CA GLU A 83 -12.41 1.83 4.09
C GLU A 83 -12.21 3.22 4.72
N ILE A 84 -12.74 4.27 4.07
CA ILE A 84 -12.65 5.65 4.58
C ILE A 84 -13.31 5.76 5.96
N GLU A 85 -14.47 5.14 6.16
CA GLU A 85 -15.14 5.15 7.46
C GLU A 85 -14.31 4.45 8.56
N LYS A 86 -13.58 3.39 8.21
CA LYS A 86 -12.62 2.75 9.13
C LYS A 86 -11.43 3.67 9.41
N GLU A 87 -10.85 4.28 8.37
CA GLU A 87 -9.76 5.24 8.49
C GLU A 87 -10.16 6.43 9.40
N GLU A 88 -11.36 6.99 9.21
CA GLU A 88 -11.89 8.07 10.04
C GLU A 88 -12.04 7.68 11.51
N ARG A 89 -12.57 6.49 11.79
CA ARG A 89 -12.67 5.97 13.17
C ARG A 89 -11.30 5.89 13.81
N THR A 90 -10.35 5.25 13.15
CA THR A 90 -8.97 5.10 13.62
C THR A 90 -8.29 6.45 13.87
N LEU A 91 -8.45 7.41 12.97
CA LEU A 91 -7.92 8.76 13.15
C LEU A 91 -8.54 9.49 14.34
N LYS A 92 -9.86 9.33 14.55
CA LYS A 92 -10.58 9.90 15.69
C LYS A 92 -10.08 9.34 17.02
N GLU A 93 -9.89 8.03 17.10
CA GLU A 93 -9.35 7.35 18.29
C GLU A 93 -7.91 7.79 18.57
N THR A 94 -7.07 7.83 17.53
CA THR A 94 -5.69 8.35 17.66
C THR A 94 -5.66 9.76 18.19
N LYS A 95 -6.51 10.63 17.64
CA LYS A 95 -6.64 12.03 18.11
C LYS A 95 -7.01 12.10 19.59
N LEU A 96 -7.97 11.28 20.03
CA LEU A 96 -8.37 11.22 21.44
C LEU A 96 -7.23 10.73 22.33
N THR A 97 -6.50 9.72 21.92
CA THR A 97 -5.33 9.17 22.63
C THR A 97 -4.23 10.23 22.76
N CYS A 98 -3.90 10.93 21.69
CA CYS A 98 -2.96 12.06 21.74
C CYS A 98 -3.42 13.17 22.70
N GLN A 99 -4.72 13.50 22.69
CA GLN A 99 -5.28 14.50 23.59
C GLN A 99 -5.24 14.07 25.07
N LYS A 100 -5.48 12.76 25.36
CA LYS A 100 -5.33 12.19 26.70
C LYS A 100 -3.87 12.30 27.16
N ALA A 101 -2.90 11.88 26.33
CA ALA A 101 -1.48 11.96 26.64
C ALA A 101 -1.01 13.39 26.94
N LEU A 102 -1.44 14.36 26.12
CA LEU A 102 -1.12 15.78 26.35
C LEU A 102 -1.68 16.31 27.68
N LYS A 103 -2.92 15.94 28.02
CA LYS A 103 -3.55 16.35 29.29
C LYS A 103 -2.86 15.74 30.51
N SER A 104 -2.45 14.48 30.42
CA SER A 104 -1.75 13.73 31.49
C SER A 104 -0.29 14.16 31.63
N LYS A 105 0.22 15.05 30.76
CA LYS A 105 1.63 15.50 30.74
C LYS A 105 2.63 14.34 30.78
N LEU A 106 2.28 13.23 30.09
CA LEU A 106 3.15 12.06 29.96
C LEU A 106 4.45 12.45 29.27
N ASP A 107 5.56 11.96 29.77
CA ASP A 107 6.86 12.00 29.12
C ASP A 107 7.22 10.61 28.56
N ILE A 108 8.38 10.52 27.92
CA ILE A 108 8.80 9.26 27.29
C ILE A 108 9.02 8.14 28.32
N THR A 109 9.31 8.47 29.59
CA THR A 109 9.57 7.49 30.65
C THR A 109 8.29 6.95 31.29
N SER A 110 7.17 7.63 31.05
CA SER A 110 5.84 7.26 31.56
C SER A 110 4.85 6.89 30.43
N ILE A 111 5.33 6.73 29.21
CA ILE A 111 4.48 6.46 28.04
C ILE A 111 3.79 5.08 28.13
N ASP A 112 4.33 4.14 28.89
CA ASP A 112 3.74 2.85 29.20
C ASP A 112 2.40 2.94 29.96
N GLN A 113 2.13 4.09 30.60
CA GLN A 113 0.86 4.36 31.28
C GLN A 113 -0.24 4.82 30.31
N LEU A 114 0.10 5.04 29.05
CA LEU A 114 -0.86 5.39 28.02
C LEU A 114 -1.64 4.15 27.59
N GLU A 115 -2.89 4.06 28.02
CA GLU A 115 -3.79 3.02 27.57
C GLU A 115 -4.24 3.30 26.11
N ILE A 116 -3.95 2.37 25.22
CA ILE A 116 -4.39 2.36 23.83
C ILE A 116 -5.44 1.25 23.69
N GLU A 117 -6.68 1.65 23.53
CA GLU A 117 -7.82 0.72 23.30
C GLU A 117 -7.79 0.29 21.84
N GLU A 118 -7.00 -0.74 21.51
CA GLU A 118 -6.95 -1.35 20.18
C GLU A 118 -7.03 -2.87 20.30
N GLU A 119 -7.78 -3.52 19.40
CA GLU A 119 -7.72 -4.97 19.29
C GLU A 119 -6.32 -5.40 18.82
N LYS A 120 -5.80 -6.48 19.41
CA LYS A 120 -4.41 -6.94 19.24
C LYS A 120 -3.98 -7.11 17.78
N GLU A 121 -4.91 -7.44 16.89
CA GLU A 121 -4.64 -7.64 15.46
C GLU A 121 -4.54 -6.31 14.68
N GLU A 122 -5.33 -5.31 15.07
CA GLU A 122 -5.33 -4.00 14.39
C GLU A 122 -4.03 -3.21 14.61
N TRP A 123 -3.47 -3.19 15.84
CA TRP A 123 -2.25 -2.45 16.09
C TRP A 123 -1.02 -3.02 15.34
N GLN A 124 -0.97 -4.34 15.11
CA GLN A 124 0.13 -4.95 14.35
C GLN A 124 0.12 -4.51 12.88
N VAL A 125 -1.06 -4.52 12.25
CA VAL A 125 -1.23 -4.04 10.88
C VAL A 125 -0.88 -2.56 10.79
N ARG A 126 -1.33 -1.77 11.73
CA ARG A 126 -1.10 -0.33 11.78
C ARG A 126 0.37 0.00 12.00
N LEU A 127 1.05 -0.69 12.91
CA LEU A 127 2.48 -0.55 13.12
C LEU A 127 3.26 -0.92 11.85
N ALA A 128 2.87 -1.98 11.13
CA ALA A 128 3.51 -2.37 9.88
C ALA A 128 3.35 -1.28 8.79
N ILE A 129 2.19 -0.61 8.71
CA ILE A 129 1.96 0.51 7.79
C ILE A 129 2.86 1.71 8.16
N LEU A 130 2.92 2.09 9.43
CA LEU A 130 3.76 3.20 9.91
C LEU A 130 5.25 2.93 9.66
N LEU A 131 5.71 1.72 9.93
CA LEU A 131 7.10 1.31 9.63
C LEU A 131 7.41 1.38 8.13
N LYS A 132 6.45 1.02 7.27
CA LYS A 132 6.59 1.15 5.81
C LYS A 132 6.73 2.62 5.39
N GLU A 133 5.93 3.50 5.98
CA GLU A 133 6.01 4.94 5.71
C GLU A 133 7.36 5.52 6.16
N ASP A 134 7.85 5.15 7.35
CA ASP A 134 9.16 5.55 7.85
C ASP A 134 10.31 5.10 6.93
N ILE A 135 10.24 3.87 6.42
CA ILE A 135 11.21 3.32 5.47
C ILE A 135 11.20 4.11 4.15
N VAL A 136 10.01 4.42 3.62
CA VAL A 136 9.86 5.20 2.39
C VAL A 136 10.35 6.63 2.57
N GLN A 137 10.05 7.27 3.71
CA GLN A 137 10.49 8.64 4.01
C GLN A 137 12.02 8.74 4.17
N LYS A 138 12.68 7.73 4.74
CA LYS A 138 14.15 7.68 4.86
C LYS A 138 14.88 7.57 3.53
N LYS A 139 14.17 7.50 2.38
CA LYS A 139 14.77 7.36 1.03
C LYS A 139 15.82 6.25 1.00
N LEU A 140 15.47 5.08 1.52
CA LEU A 140 16.36 3.94 1.42
C LEU A 140 16.75 3.73 -0.04
N SER A 141 18.06 3.55 -0.32
CA SER A 141 18.55 3.33 -1.66
C SER A 141 17.95 2.04 -2.24
N ARG A 142 17.88 1.96 -3.57
CA ARG A 142 17.37 0.76 -4.27
C ARG A 142 18.12 -0.52 -3.86
N ASP A 143 19.39 -0.36 -3.46
CA ASP A 143 20.26 -1.46 -3.03
C ASP A 143 19.94 -1.93 -1.59
N GLU A 144 19.52 -1.01 -0.72
CA GLU A 144 19.02 -1.33 0.63
C GLU A 144 17.62 -1.96 0.58
N MET A 145 16.79 -1.60 -0.40
CA MET A 145 15.49 -2.24 -0.66
C MET A 145 15.63 -3.68 -1.19
N ASN A 146 16.74 -4.05 -1.79
CA ASN A 146 17.02 -5.42 -2.26
C ASN A 146 17.44 -6.37 -1.13
N ASN A 147 17.70 -5.88 0.07
CA ASN A 147 17.88 -6.72 1.25
C ASN A 147 16.54 -7.28 1.73
N GLU A 148 16.55 -8.40 2.44
CA GLU A 148 15.41 -9.26 2.77
C GLU A 148 14.08 -8.57 3.14
N ILE A 149 14.15 -7.35 3.68
CA ILE A 149 12.96 -6.56 4.05
C ILE A 149 12.19 -6.05 2.83
N ALA A 150 12.86 -5.71 1.74
CA ALA A 150 12.22 -5.20 0.52
C ALA A 150 11.44 -6.28 -0.23
N CYS A 151 11.92 -7.52 -0.22
CA CYS A 151 11.21 -8.64 -0.81
C CYS A 151 9.82 -8.87 -0.15
N PHE A 152 9.70 -8.60 1.15
CA PHE A 152 8.43 -8.74 1.86
C PHE A 152 7.40 -7.67 1.52
N PHE A 153 7.84 -6.45 1.17
CA PHE A 153 6.94 -5.33 0.87
C PHE A 153 6.50 -5.27 -0.59
N ILE A 154 7.31 -5.75 -1.52
CA ILE A 154 7.02 -5.71 -2.96
C ILE A 154 6.04 -6.84 -3.37
N ALA A 155 6.06 -7.98 -2.68
CA ALA A 155 5.23 -9.13 -3.02
C ALA A 155 3.76 -9.03 -2.62
N GLY A 156 3.32 -7.93 -1.99
CA GLY A 156 1.89 -7.65 -1.71
C GLY A 156 1.18 -8.64 -0.77
N THR A 157 1.90 -9.56 -0.14
CA THR A 157 1.31 -10.61 0.70
C THR A 157 1.52 -10.32 2.19
N ILE A 158 0.66 -9.48 2.75
CA ILE A 158 0.57 -9.28 4.21
C ILE A 158 0.40 -10.62 4.95
N LEU A 159 -0.25 -11.60 4.34
CA LEU A 159 -0.47 -12.94 4.90
C LEU A 159 0.81 -13.77 5.10
N SER A 160 1.88 -13.56 4.30
CA SER A 160 3.13 -14.30 4.47
C SER A 160 3.98 -13.78 5.64
N VAL A 161 3.89 -12.51 5.97
CA VAL A 161 4.61 -11.90 7.10
C VAL A 161 4.09 -12.45 8.43
N ILE A 162 2.78 -12.64 8.57
CA ILE A 162 2.14 -13.20 9.77
C ILE A 162 2.57 -14.66 9.99
N SER A 163 2.67 -15.46 8.92
CA SER A 163 3.05 -16.86 9.00
C SER A 163 4.54 -17.05 9.37
N ILE A 164 5.42 -16.21 8.86
CA ILE A 164 6.86 -16.28 9.11
C ILE A 164 7.19 -15.76 10.52
N TRP A 165 6.51 -14.71 10.97
CA TRP A 165 6.65 -14.18 12.34
C TRP A 165 6.18 -15.17 13.40
N HIS A 166 5.09 -15.91 13.15
CA HIS A 166 4.65 -17.02 14.03
C HIS A 166 5.68 -18.15 14.08
N GLY A 167 6.37 -18.45 12.98
CA GLY A 167 7.44 -19.44 12.90
C GLY A 167 8.70 -19.01 13.66
N CYS A 168 9.15 -17.76 13.50
CA CYS A 168 10.31 -17.22 14.22
C CYS A 168 10.05 -17.04 15.72
N PHE A 169 8.88 -16.57 16.11
CA PHE A 169 8.54 -16.36 17.52
C PHE A 169 8.40 -17.69 18.29
N ARG A 170 7.84 -18.72 17.65
CA ARG A 170 7.82 -20.07 18.23
C ARG A 170 9.23 -20.65 18.43
N ARG A 171 10.16 -20.36 17.53
CA ARG A 171 11.54 -20.86 17.62
C ARG A 171 12.31 -20.17 18.75
N ILE A 172 12.15 -18.86 18.93
CA ILE A 172 12.78 -18.09 20.01
C ILE A 172 12.24 -18.52 21.38
N ILE A 173 10.94 -18.77 21.51
CA ILE A 173 10.34 -19.24 22.78
C ILE A 173 10.77 -20.68 23.09
N SER A 174 10.90 -21.54 22.06
CA SER A 174 11.38 -22.93 22.25
C SER A 174 12.84 -23.01 22.72
N GLU A 175 13.69 -22.12 22.22
CA GLU A 175 15.11 -22.09 22.65
C GLU A 175 15.31 -21.50 24.06
N HIS A 176 14.46 -20.56 24.50
CA HIS A 176 14.55 -19.99 25.84
C HIS A 176 13.95 -20.89 26.95
N ILE A 177 13.02 -21.77 26.61
CA ILE A 177 12.47 -22.74 27.61
C ILE A 177 13.40 -23.92 27.81
N PHE A 178 14.29 -24.25 26.87
CA PHE A 178 15.19 -25.38 26.95
C PHE A 178 16.50 -25.07 27.71
N MET A 179 16.79 -23.79 28.03
CA MET A 179 18.00 -23.37 28.76
C MET A 179 17.76 -23.06 30.25
N SER A 180 16.56 -23.31 30.76
CA SER A 180 16.21 -23.09 32.18
C SER A 180 15.69 -24.35 32.89
N GLY A 181 16.19 -25.53 32.47
CA GLY A 181 15.93 -26.80 33.11
C GLY A 181 17.22 -27.50 33.49
#